data_91d5c30767e685a00d8dfda2f105c1b9
#
_entry.id   91d5c30767e685a00d8dfda2f105c1b9
#
_cell.length_a   1.000
_cell.length_b   1.000
_cell.length_c   1.000
_cell.angle_alpha   90.00
_cell.angle_beta   90.00
_cell.angle_gamma   90.00
#
_symmetry.space_group_name_H-M   'P 1'
#
loop_
_entity.id
_entity.type
_entity.pdbx_description
1 polymer ?
#
loop_
_entity_poly.entity_id
_entity_poly.type
_entity_poly.pdbx_seq_one_letter_code
_entity_poly.pdbx_strand_id
1 'polypeptide(L)'
;MKYKFDKQLKTHPNLPFFKAIFPLANAAIALLPKGIDRKSFVYERHRVNGIKVHLMKPKCATNGCLQCLFYLHGGGFGYKESFVHYYAEQIYAAAPCVVLSVDYDVLPKAKYPTAVNQTVAAYRYVTAHAEELGIDVGRIVVGGDSAGGSLALELCRNLGGADVLPVGMMLVYPVVDEREDGASMLAFSDTPLWNSINNAKMWRWYLDGQSYVSPVVTADKYAYLRHAFVETEEYDCLHDQGKEMYEALKANVADVTLLDNKGTFHGFDVNTNAEVVSRSFAARVQFLQKCFI
;
A
#
# COMPACT_ATOMS: atom_id res chain seq x y z
N MET A 1 7.55 -18.95 23.12
CA MET A 1 6.65 -18.10 22.31
C MET A 1 6.02 -18.97 21.24
N LYS A 2 4.77 -18.74 20.89
CA LYS A 2 4.03 -19.51 19.87
C LYS A 2 4.65 -19.35 18.48
N TYR A 3 5.17 -18.15 18.16
CA TYR A 3 5.79 -17.80 16.88
C TYR A 3 7.30 -17.56 17.03
N LYS A 4 8.06 -17.88 15.99
CA LYS A 4 9.52 -17.70 15.94
C LYS A 4 9.85 -16.43 15.15
N PHE A 5 9.51 -15.28 15.70
CA PHE A 5 9.84 -14.00 15.06
C PHE A 5 11.35 -13.75 14.99
N ASP A 6 11.77 -12.95 14.00
CA ASP A 6 13.16 -12.44 13.96
C ASP A 6 13.48 -11.73 15.29
N LYS A 7 14.66 -12.00 15.82
CA LYS A 7 15.07 -11.54 17.16
C LYS A 7 15.19 -10.02 17.29
N GLN A 8 15.32 -9.32 16.17
CA GLN A 8 15.40 -7.86 16.14
C GLN A 8 14.03 -7.21 16.12
N LEU A 9 12.96 -7.96 15.82
CA LEU A 9 11.60 -7.44 15.81
C LEU A 9 11.02 -7.38 17.22
N LYS A 10 10.54 -6.20 17.59
CA LYS A 10 9.74 -6.00 18.80
C LYS A 10 8.28 -6.29 18.44
N THR A 11 7.63 -7.10 19.24
CA THR A 11 6.19 -7.32 19.12
C THR A 11 5.43 -6.13 19.68
N HIS A 12 4.39 -5.73 18.97
CA HIS A 12 3.50 -4.66 19.38
C HIS A 12 2.12 -5.24 19.72
N PRO A 13 1.33 -4.60 20.59
CA PRO A 13 -0.05 -5.02 20.81
C PRO A 13 -0.86 -4.90 19.51
N ASN A 14 -1.94 -5.68 19.43
CA ASN A 14 -2.88 -5.58 18.33
C ASN A 14 -3.47 -4.16 18.26
N LEU A 15 -3.64 -3.65 17.06
CA LEU A 15 -4.31 -2.38 16.86
C LEU A 15 -5.76 -2.48 17.37
N PRO A 16 -6.21 -1.51 18.19
CA PRO A 16 -7.61 -1.45 18.59
C PRO A 16 -8.49 -1.25 17.34
N PHE A 17 -9.28 -2.26 16.97
CA PHE A 17 -10.08 -2.20 15.74
C PHE A 17 -11.57 -2.16 16.07
N PHE A 18 -12.09 -0.94 16.29
CA PHE A 18 -13.48 -0.62 16.65
C PHE A 18 -13.95 0.63 15.91
N LYS A 19 -15.13 0.57 15.26
CA LYS A 19 -15.68 1.72 14.51
C LYS A 19 -15.69 3.04 15.31
N ALA A 20 -16.02 2.95 16.60
CA ALA A 20 -16.13 4.13 17.46
C ALA A 20 -14.78 4.83 17.74
N ILE A 21 -13.65 4.10 17.63
CA ILE A 21 -12.34 4.68 17.94
C ILE A 21 -11.73 5.42 16.73
N PHE A 22 -12.09 5.05 15.50
CA PHE A 22 -11.45 5.60 14.31
C PHE A 22 -11.46 7.13 14.22
N PRO A 23 -12.56 7.85 14.49
CA PRO A 23 -12.55 9.31 14.43
C PRO A 23 -11.55 9.92 15.42
N LEU A 24 -11.51 9.41 16.66
CA LEU A 24 -10.60 9.91 17.70
C LEU A 24 -9.14 9.55 17.39
N ALA A 25 -8.89 8.29 16.98
CA ALA A 25 -7.56 7.83 16.62
C ALA A 25 -7.00 8.60 15.41
N ASN A 26 -7.81 8.83 14.39
CA ASN A 26 -7.40 9.59 13.22
C ASN A 26 -7.17 11.06 13.52
N ALA A 27 -7.95 11.64 14.43
CA ALA A 27 -7.68 13.00 14.91
C ALA A 27 -6.34 13.08 15.69
N ALA A 28 -6.04 12.08 16.51
CA ALA A 28 -4.77 11.98 17.20
C ALA A 28 -3.60 11.77 16.22
N ILE A 29 -3.72 10.86 15.25
CA ILE A 29 -2.72 10.63 14.20
C ILE A 29 -2.42 11.92 13.43
N ALA A 30 -3.44 12.71 13.11
CA ALA A 30 -3.27 13.96 12.38
C ALA A 30 -2.45 15.03 13.15
N LEU A 31 -2.39 14.93 14.48
CA LEU A 31 -1.61 15.81 15.35
C LEU A 31 -0.17 15.35 15.56
N LEU A 32 0.13 14.08 15.25
CA LEU A 32 1.48 13.55 15.42
C LEU A 32 2.46 14.17 14.41
N PRO A 33 3.74 14.34 14.80
CA PRO A 33 4.79 14.73 13.87
C PRO A 33 4.91 13.72 12.74
N LYS A 34 5.01 14.21 11.52
CA LYS A 34 5.17 13.37 10.31
C LYS A 34 6.59 12.83 10.14
N GLY A 35 7.58 13.39 10.84
CA GLY A 35 8.98 12.98 10.74
C GLY A 35 9.64 13.24 9.38
N ILE A 36 9.11 14.17 8.58
CA ILE A 36 9.63 14.44 7.23
C ILE A 36 10.95 15.22 7.32
N ASP A 37 12.00 14.68 6.71
CA ASP A 37 13.27 15.38 6.54
C ASP A 37 13.16 16.45 5.44
N ARG A 38 12.82 17.66 5.87
CA ARG A 38 12.69 18.82 4.97
C ARG A 38 14.02 19.36 4.43
N LYS A 39 15.16 18.81 4.86
CA LYS A 39 16.46 19.14 4.27
C LYS A 39 16.64 18.38 2.95
N SER A 40 16.26 17.12 2.93
CA SER A 40 16.39 16.22 1.78
C SER A 40 15.19 16.24 0.84
N PHE A 41 13.99 16.53 1.35
CA PHE A 41 12.73 16.42 0.60
C PHE A 41 11.92 17.71 0.57
N VAL A 42 11.25 17.96 -0.56
CA VAL A 42 10.14 18.90 -0.70
C VAL A 42 8.85 18.13 -0.40
N TYR A 43 7.99 18.69 0.43
CA TYR A 43 6.68 18.11 0.77
C TYR A 43 5.58 19.13 0.42
N GLU A 44 4.76 18.78 -0.54
CA GLU A 44 3.66 19.62 -1.05
C GLU A 44 2.31 18.94 -0.76
N ARG A 45 1.28 19.74 -0.57
CA ARG A 45 -0.11 19.26 -0.38
C ARG A 45 -1.00 19.88 -1.43
N HIS A 46 -1.81 19.02 -2.04
CA HIS A 46 -2.79 19.42 -3.06
C HIS A 46 -4.18 18.90 -2.68
N ARG A 47 -5.20 19.42 -3.37
CA ARG A 47 -6.56 18.89 -3.30
C ARG A 47 -7.04 18.56 -4.71
N VAL A 48 -7.54 17.34 -4.85
CA VAL A 48 -8.07 16.78 -6.09
C VAL A 48 -9.52 16.44 -5.83
N ASN A 49 -10.46 17.19 -6.40
CA ASN A 49 -11.90 16.98 -6.18
C ASN A 49 -12.28 16.84 -4.68
N GLY A 50 -11.66 17.64 -3.82
CA GLY A 50 -11.85 17.59 -2.38
C GLY A 50 -10.99 16.55 -1.64
N ILE A 51 -10.40 15.59 -2.33
CA ILE A 51 -9.49 14.58 -1.79
C ILE A 51 -8.12 15.23 -1.58
N LYS A 52 -7.52 15.00 -0.43
CA LYS A 52 -6.16 15.46 -0.17
C LYS A 52 -5.17 14.50 -0.79
N VAL A 53 -4.19 15.03 -1.47
CA VAL A 53 -3.00 14.29 -1.91
C VAL A 53 -1.76 15.05 -1.44
N HIS A 54 -0.66 14.34 -1.23
CA HIS A 54 0.60 15.00 -1.00
C HIS A 54 1.69 14.38 -1.85
N LEU A 55 2.69 15.19 -2.16
CA LEU A 55 3.85 14.81 -2.93
C LEU A 55 5.09 14.98 -2.08
N MET A 56 5.93 13.97 -2.11
CA MET A 56 7.28 14.00 -1.56
C MET A 56 8.28 13.86 -2.70
N LYS A 57 9.12 14.87 -2.88
CA LYS A 57 10.10 14.95 -3.97
C LYS A 57 11.51 15.07 -3.39
N PRO A 58 12.51 14.33 -3.88
CA PRO A 58 13.89 14.53 -3.47
C PRO A 58 14.42 15.86 -4.00
N LYS A 59 15.06 16.67 -3.15
CA LYS A 59 15.64 17.97 -3.55
C LYS A 59 16.84 17.84 -4.47
N CYS A 60 17.50 16.70 -4.49
CA CYS A 60 18.62 16.44 -5.40
C CYS A 60 18.21 16.25 -6.87
N ALA A 61 16.93 15.99 -7.12
CA ALA A 61 16.40 15.84 -8.47
C ALA A 61 16.00 17.23 -9.01
N THR A 62 16.89 17.86 -9.78
CA THR A 62 16.82 19.29 -10.07
C THR A 62 16.21 19.64 -11.43
N ASN A 63 16.05 18.71 -12.37
CA ASN A 63 15.59 19.04 -13.72
C ASN A 63 14.63 17.99 -14.30
N GLY A 64 13.52 18.45 -14.88
CA GLY A 64 12.55 17.64 -15.64
C GLY A 64 11.50 16.92 -14.78
N CYS A 65 10.63 16.17 -15.46
CA CYS A 65 9.65 15.32 -14.82
C CYS A 65 10.31 14.05 -14.28
N LEU A 66 9.94 13.68 -13.05
CA LEU A 66 10.44 12.48 -12.38
C LEU A 66 9.46 11.33 -12.53
N GLN A 67 9.98 10.11 -12.49
CA GLN A 67 9.17 8.92 -12.25
C GLN A 67 8.35 9.06 -10.96
N CYS A 68 7.24 8.32 -10.86
CA CYS A 68 6.31 8.46 -9.75
C CYS A 68 5.93 7.11 -9.13
N LEU A 69 5.96 7.04 -7.82
CA LEU A 69 5.22 6.06 -7.04
C LEU A 69 3.91 6.70 -6.58
N PHE A 70 2.78 6.24 -7.15
CA PHE A 70 1.44 6.56 -6.66
C PHE A 70 1.12 5.60 -5.52
N TYR A 71 1.24 6.10 -4.28
CA TYR A 71 1.22 5.28 -3.08
C TYR A 71 -0.10 5.37 -2.32
N LEU A 72 -0.58 4.22 -1.86
CA LEU A 72 -1.82 4.06 -1.12
C LEU A 72 -1.50 3.44 0.24
N HIS A 73 -1.75 4.18 1.31
CA HIS A 73 -1.38 3.76 2.66
C HIS A 73 -2.28 2.65 3.20
N GLY A 74 -1.76 1.84 4.12
CA GLY A 74 -2.49 0.84 4.88
C GLY A 74 -3.37 1.41 5.98
N GLY A 75 -3.72 0.54 6.95
CA GLY A 75 -4.53 0.91 8.12
C GLY A 75 -5.92 0.29 8.15
N GLY A 76 -6.14 -0.84 7.44
CA GLY A 76 -7.39 -1.62 7.50
C GLY A 76 -8.62 -0.82 7.09
N PHE A 77 -8.51 0.10 6.15
CA PHE A 77 -9.56 1.06 5.73
C PHE A 77 -10.15 1.88 6.89
N GLY A 78 -9.58 1.82 8.09
CA GLY A 78 -10.07 2.53 9.28
C GLY A 78 -9.12 3.61 9.78
N TYR A 79 -7.83 3.43 9.61
CA TYR A 79 -6.80 4.37 10.03
C TYR A 79 -6.26 5.16 8.85
N LYS A 80 -5.97 6.44 9.12
CA LYS A 80 -5.32 7.36 8.19
C LYS A 80 -3.81 7.13 8.18
N GLU A 81 -3.16 7.69 7.19
CA GLU A 81 -1.73 7.74 7.06
C GLU A 81 -1.04 8.27 8.32
N SER A 82 0.00 7.59 8.75
CA SER A 82 0.73 7.85 9.99
C SER A 82 2.24 8.02 9.74
N PHE A 83 3.01 8.25 10.80
CA PHE A 83 4.45 8.47 10.72
C PHE A 83 5.21 7.30 10.03
N VAL A 84 4.74 6.07 10.14
CA VAL A 84 5.37 4.90 9.49
C VAL A 84 5.28 4.99 7.96
N HIS A 85 4.16 5.48 7.43
CA HIS A 85 3.99 5.69 6.00
C HIS A 85 4.90 6.82 5.50
N TYR A 86 4.98 7.97 6.20
CA TYR A 86 5.92 9.04 5.84
C TYR A 86 7.38 8.60 5.92
N TYR A 87 7.72 7.69 6.81
CA TYR A 87 9.05 7.08 6.85
C TYR A 87 9.31 6.23 5.60
N ALA A 88 8.37 5.36 5.23
CA ALA A 88 8.45 4.54 4.02
C ALA A 88 8.57 5.40 2.75
N GLU A 89 7.74 6.44 2.62
CA GLU A 89 7.74 7.37 1.50
C GLU A 89 9.10 8.05 1.29
N GLN A 90 9.78 8.45 2.38
CA GLN A 90 11.11 9.04 2.29
C GLN A 90 12.13 8.05 1.73
N ILE A 91 12.03 6.77 2.12
CA ILE A 91 12.89 5.72 1.57
C ILE A 91 12.60 5.52 0.08
N TYR A 92 11.33 5.46 -0.31
CA TYR A 92 10.95 5.31 -1.72
C TYR A 92 11.37 6.51 -2.56
N ALA A 93 11.21 7.72 -2.05
CA ALA A 93 11.64 8.94 -2.73
C ALA A 93 13.16 9.03 -2.92
N ALA A 94 13.94 8.30 -2.12
CA ALA A 94 15.38 8.16 -2.32
C ALA A 94 15.74 7.36 -3.58
N ALA A 95 14.77 6.61 -4.20
CA ALA A 95 14.90 6.01 -5.52
C ALA A 95 14.65 7.02 -6.67
N PRO A 96 15.20 8.21 -6.62
CA PRO A 96 14.87 9.51 -7.22
C PRO A 96 13.52 9.55 -7.94
N CYS A 97 12.44 9.41 -7.18
CA CYS A 97 11.07 9.50 -7.70
C CYS A 97 10.21 10.46 -6.86
N VAL A 98 9.12 10.94 -7.46
CA VAL A 98 8.04 11.56 -6.71
C VAL A 98 7.25 10.44 -6.03
N VAL A 99 7.07 10.52 -4.71
CA VAL A 99 6.06 9.71 -4.03
C VAL A 99 4.82 10.57 -3.86
N LEU A 100 3.71 10.16 -4.48
CA LEU A 100 2.42 10.79 -4.36
C LEU A 100 1.49 9.90 -3.56
N SER A 101 1.04 10.38 -2.42
CA SER A 101 0.15 9.65 -1.52
C SER A 101 -1.25 10.27 -1.47
N VAL A 102 -2.26 9.42 -1.33
CA VAL A 102 -3.69 9.80 -1.32
C VAL A 102 -4.27 9.62 0.07
N ASP A 103 -4.72 10.72 0.69
CA ASP A 103 -5.44 10.72 1.96
C ASP A 103 -6.94 10.40 1.70
N TYR A 104 -7.22 9.18 1.24
CA TYR A 104 -8.57 8.71 0.96
C TYR A 104 -9.43 8.64 2.24
N ASP A 105 -10.75 8.70 2.08
CA ASP A 105 -11.67 8.58 3.21
C ASP A 105 -11.73 7.14 3.75
N VAL A 106 -11.81 7.02 5.09
CA VAL A 106 -11.77 5.74 5.80
C VAL A 106 -13.04 5.51 6.62
N LEU A 107 -13.20 4.29 7.13
CA LEU A 107 -14.24 3.93 8.09
C LEU A 107 -14.28 4.87 9.30
N PRO A 108 -15.43 5.07 9.92
CA PRO A 108 -16.74 4.50 9.57
C PRO A 108 -17.46 5.27 8.47
N LYS A 109 -16.91 6.42 8.03
CA LYS A 109 -17.55 7.34 7.09
C LYS A 109 -17.58 6.79 5.67
N ALA A 110 -16.47 6.22 5.22
CA ALA A 110 -16.33 5.69 3.88
C ALA A 110 -16.33 4.16 3.88
N LYS A 111 -17.18 3.56 3.07
CA LYS A 111 -17.30 2.14 2.83
C LYS A 111 -16.96 1.84 1.38
N TYR A 112 -16.80 0.57 1.02
CA TYR A 112 -16.64 0.14 -0.36
C TYR A 112 -17.83 0.62 -1.23
N PRO A 113 -17.62 1.15 -2.43
CA PRO A 113 -16.33 1.36 -3.10
C PRO A 113 -15.80 2.82 -2.96
N THR A 114 -16.15 3.58 -1.92
CA THR A 114 -15.82 5.02 -1.82
C THR A 114 -14.32 5.28 -1.96
N ALA A 115 -13.47 4.58 -1.19
CA ALA A 115 -12.01 4.76 -1.25
C ALA A 115 -11.46 4.38 -2.64
N VAL A 116 -11.99 3.32 -3.26
CA VAL A 116 -11.63 2.91 -4.62
C VAL A 116 -11.92 4.05 -5.63
N ASN A 117 -13.13 4.59 -5.60
CA ASN A 117 -13.52 5.68 -6.50
C ASN A 117 -12.65 6.94 -6.29
N GLN A 118 -12.30 7.23 -5.03
CA GLN A 118 -11.42 8.35 -4.71
C GLN A 118 -10.01 8.14 -5.23
N THR A 119 -9.43 6.95 -5.11
CA THR A 119 -8.08 6.66 -5.58
C THR A 119 -8.01 6.67 -7.11
N VAL A 120 -9.01 6.13 -7.80
CA VAL A 120 -9.11 6.19 -9.27
C VAL A 120 -9.25 7.64 -9.75
N ALA A 121 -10.12 8.45 -9.11
CA ALA A 121 -10.28 9.86 -9.45
C ALA A 121 -8.99 10.66 -9.21
N ALA A 122 -8.28 10.39 -8.11
CA ALA A 122 -7.00 11.02 -7.81
C ALA A 122 -5.94 10.63 -8.85
N TYR A 123 -5.86 9.37 -9.25
CA TYR A 123 -4.93 8.89 -10.27
C TYR A 123 -5.17 9.59 -11.62
N ARG A 124 -6.41 9.63 -12.08
CA ARG A 124 -6.77 10.31 -13.35
C ARG A 124 -6.44 11.80 -13.32
N TYR A 125 -6.69 12.48 -12.21
CA TYR A 125 -6.31 13.88 -12.06
C TYR A 125 -4.79 14.05 -12.14
N VAL A 126 -4.04 13.24 -11.39
CA VAL A 126 -2.57 13.31 -11.34
C VAL A 126 -1.97 13.08 -12.73
N THR A 127 -2.47 12.11 -13.48
CA THR A 127 -1.98 11.84 -14.82
C THR A 127 -2.34 12.95 -15.81
N ALA A 128 -3.50 13.59 -15.66
CA ALA A 128 -3.91 14.74 -16.48
C ALA A 128 -3.10 16.03 -16.18
N HIS A 129 -2.53 16.15 -14.97
CA HIS A 129 -1.76 17.35 -14.53
C HIS A 129 -0.29 16.99 -14.24
N ALA A 130 0.21 15.91 -14.83
CA ALA A 130 1.50 15.34 -14.48
C ALA A 130 2.67 16.31 -14.73
N GLU A 131 2.63 17.08 -15.82
CA GLU A 131 3.67 18.09 -16.12
C GLU A 131 3.74 19.16 -15.03
N GLU A 132 2.59 19.70 -14.60
CA GLU A 132 2.50 20.70 -13.52
C GLU A 132 3.03 20.14 -12.18
N LEU A 133 2.81 18.83 -11.95
CA LEU A 133 3.27 18.12 -10.77
C LEU A 133 4.72 17.64 -10.89
N GLY A 134 5.36 17.81 -12.05
CA GLY A 134 6.71 17.34 -12.33
C GLY A 134 6.81 15.81 -12.38
N ILE A 135 5.79 15.13 -12.91
CA ILE A 135 5.67 13.67 -13.01
C ILE A 135 5.79 13.23 -14.47
N ASP A 136 6.58 12.20 -14.71
CA ASP A 136 6.65 11.50 -15.98
C ASP A 136 5.54 10.43 -16.04
N VAL A 137 4.54 10.66 -16.86
CA VAL A 137 3.39 9.74 -17.04
C VAL A 137 3.78 8.37 -17.61
N GLY A 138 4.90 8.27 -18.31
CA GLY A 138 5.41 7.02 -18.85
C GLY A 138 6.07 6.13 -17.78
N ARG A 139 6.30 6.64 -16.58
CA ARG A 139 7.02 5.95 -15.51
C ARG A 139 6.29 6.09 -14.17
N ILE A 140 5.06 5.61 -14.11
CA ILE A 140 4.26 5.56 -12.88
C ILE A 140 4.17 4.11 -12.40
N VAL A 141 4.50 3.88 -11.14
CA VAL A 141 4.22 2.65 -10.39
C VAL A 141 3.08 2.93 -9.42
N VAL A 142 2.07 2.07 -9.37
CA VAL A 142 1.04 2.11 -8.33
C VAL A 142 1.46 1.15 -7.22
N GLY A 143 1.43 1.60 -5.98
CA GLY A 143 1.81 0.74 -4.87
C GLY A 143 1.00 1.01 -3.60
N GLY A 144 1.03 0.04 -2.68
CA GLY A 144 0.40 0.22 -1.38
C GLY A 144 0.70 -0.94 -0.44
N ASP A 145 0.54 -0.66 0.84
CA ASP A 145 0.70 -1.62 1.91
C ASP A 145 -0.65 -2.03 2.50
N SER A 146 -0.82 -3.31 2.85
CA SER A 146 -2.01 -3.81 3.55
C SER A 146 -3.32 -3.45 2.81
N ALA A 147 -4.22 -2.70 3.44
CA ALA A 147 -5.44 -2.16 2.82
C ALA A 147 -5.14 -1.27 1.60
N GLY A 148 -4.00 -0.55 1.60
CA GLY A 148 -3.52 0.21 0.44
C GLY A 148 -3.13 -0.68 -0.73
N GLY A 149 -2.63 -1.89 -0.47
CA GLY A 149 -2.41 -2.91 -1.49
C GLY A 149 -3.71 -3.34 -2.18
N SER A 150 -4.80 -3.50 -1.42
CA SER A 150 -6.14 -3.73 -1.98
C SER A 150 -6.58 -2.57 -2.88
N LEU A 151 -6.37 -1.33 -2.44
CA LEU A 151 -6.71 -0.15 -3.25
C LEU A 151 -5.84 -0.05 -4.51
N ALA A 152 -4.58 -0.47 -4.47
CA ALA A 152 -3.71 -0.54 -5.64
C ALA A 152 -4.21 -1.56 -6.67
N LEU A 153 -4.63 -2.74 -6.21
CA LEU A 153 -5.27 -3.76 -7.04
C LEU A 153 -6.57 -3.22 -7.66
N GLU A 154 -7.45 -2.63 -6.84
CA GLU A 154 -8.70 -2.05 -7.30
C GLU A 154 -8.49 -0.92 -8.31
N LEU A 155 -7.56 0.00 -8.03
CA LEU A 155 -7.23 1.08 -8.95
C LEU A 155 -6.79 0.51 -10.31
N CYS A 156 -5.77 -0.35 -10.32
CA CYS A 156 -5.23 -0.92 -11.56
C CYS A 156 -6.28 -1.71 -12.35
N ARG A 157 -7.17 -2.44 -11.69
CA ARG A 157 -8.26 -3.19 -12.32
C ARG A 157 -9.33 -2.30 -12.97
N ASN A 158 -9.49 -1.06 -12.47
CA ASN A 158 -10.48 -0.10 -12.93
C ASN A 158 -9.94 0.90 -13.98
N LEU A 159 -8.66 0.79 -14.36
CA LEU A 159 -8.08 1.57 -15.44
C LEU A 159 -8.37 0.90 -16.80
N GLY A 160 -8.56 1.72 -17.83
CA GLY A 160 -8.77 1.25 -19.20
C GLY A 160 -9.14 2.38 -20.15
N GLY A 161 -9.33 2.05 -21.42
CA GLY A 161 -9.66 3.02 -22.46
C GLY A 161 -8.57 4.08 -22.64
N ALA A 162 -8.88 5.35 -22.34
CA ALA A 162 -7.96 6.48 -22.48
C ALA A 162 -7.12 6.77 -21.23
N ASP A 163 -7.21 5.94 -20.18
CA ASP A 163 -6.41 6.14 -18.97
C ASP A 163 -4.91 5.91 -19.23
N VAL A 164 -4.06 6.68 -18.59
CA VAL A 164 -2.62 6.38 -18.52
C VAL A 164 -2.44 5.12 -17.67
N LEU A 165 -1.80 4.11 -18.23
CA LEU A 165 -1.59 2.85 -17.53
C LEU A 165 -0.24 2.89 -16.78
N PRO A 166 -0.18 2.45 -15.50
CA PRO A 166 1.08 2.36 -14.78
C PRO A 166 1.97 1.27 -15.37
N VAL A 167 3.28 1.46 -15.27
CA VAL A 167 4.28 0.48 -15.76
C VAL A 167 4.48 -0.68 -14.79
N GLY A 168 4.13 -0.50 -13.51
CA GLY A 168 4.31 -1.53 -12.49
C GLY A 168 3.36 -1.38 -11.31
N MET A 169 3.27 -2.44 -10.51
CA MET A 169 2.48 -2.50 -9.29
C MET A 169 3.29 -3.09 -8.13
N MET A 170 3.31 -2.41 -6.98
CA MET A 170 4.03 -2.83 -5.76
C MET A 170 3.04 -3.10 -4.63
N LEU A 171 2.92 -4.35 -4.23
CA LEU A 171 2.02 -4.83 -3.19
C LEU A 171 2.81 -5.28 -1.96
N VAL A 172 2.64 -4.59 -0.85
CA VAL A 172 3.32 -4.89 0.41
C VAL A 172 2.31 -5.51 1.36
N TYR A 173 2.49 -6.79 1.71
CA TYR A 173 1.57 -7.62 2.51
C TYR A 173 0.08 -7.28 2.25
N PRO A 174 -0.38 -7.39 1.00
CA PRO A 174 -1.65 -6.81 0.59
C PRO A 174 -2.86 -7.53 1.21
N VAL A 175 -3.89 -6.74 1.53
CA VAL A 175 -5.26 -7.27 1.67
C VAL A 175 -5.75 -7.61 0.27
N VAL A 176 -6.21 -8.84 0.03
CA VAL A 176 -6.59 -9.32 -1.31
C VAL A 176 -8.09 -9.53 -1.43
N ASP A 177 -8.66 -10.40 -0.61
CA ASP A 177 -10.10 -10.68 -0.63
C ASP A 177 -10.69 -10.99 0.77
N GLU A 178 -12.03 -11.12 0.84
CA GLU A 178 -12.76 -11.30 2.10
C GLU A 178 -12.81 -12.73 2.61
N ARG A 179 -12.23 -13.72 1.90
CA ARG A 179 -12.25 -15.13 2.34
C ARG A 179 -11.51 -15.33 3.66
N GLU A 180 -12.09 -16.15 4.51
CA GLU A 180 -11.59 -16.45 5.85
C GLU A 180 -11.09 -17.91 6.00
N ASP A 181 -11.06 -18.69 4.93
CA ASP A 181 -10.82 -20.13 4.92
C ASP A 181 -9.37 -20.56 4.62
N GLY A 182 -8.49 -19.61 4.29
CA GLY A 182 -7.08 -19.88 4.04
C GLY A 182 -6.33 -20.38 5.28
N ALA A 183 -5.29 -21.21 5.11
CA ALA A 183 -4.53 -21.78 6.22
C ALA A 183 -3.89 -20.70 7.10
N SER A 184 -3.31 -19.65 6.53
CA SER A 184 -2.77 -18.50 7.27
C SER A 184 -3.87 -17.74 8.03
N MET A 185 -5.04 -17.57 7.42
CA MET A 185 -6.19 -16.92 8.04
C MET A 185 -6.67 -17.68 9.29
N LEU A 186 -6.70 -19.02 9.23
CA LEU A 186 -7.04 -19.87 10.37
C LEU A 186 -5.97 -19.92 11.44
N ALA A 187 -4.67 -19.89 11.04
CA ALA A 187 -3.53 -20.03 11.96
C ALA A 187 -3.22 -18.76 12.77
N PHE A 188 -3.43 -17.56 12.18
CA PHE A 188 -2.90 -16.30 12.69
C PHE A 188 -4.00 -15.37 13.22
N SER A 189 -4.70 -15.83 14.27
CA SER A 189 -5.76 -15.07 14.95
C SER A 189 -5.27 -14.15 16.08
N ASP A 190 -4.00 -14.27 16.48
CA ASP A 190 -3.41 -13.57 17.63
C ASP A 190 -2.02 -12.97 17.35
N THR A 191 -1.64 -12.83 16.07
CA THR A 191 -0.39 -12.20 15.67
C THR A 191 -0.36 -10.71 16.01
N PRO A 192 0.84 -10.11 16.24
CA PRO A 192 0.99 -8.70 16.58
C PRO A 192 0.45 -7.77 15.48
N LEU A 193 0.02 -6.59 15.87
CA LEU A 193 -0.52 -5.50 15.05
C LEU A 193 -1.79 -5.88 14.30
N TRP A 194 -1.76 -6.91 13.46
CA TRP A 194 -2.88 -7.38 12.65
C TRP A 194 -3.05 -8.89 12.74
N ASN A 195 -4.30 -9.35 12.64
CA ASN A 195 -4.65 -10.77 12.73
C ASN A 195 -5.99 -11.04 12.03
N SER A 196 -6.35 -12.31 11.87
CA SER A 196 -7.58 -12.69 11.16
C SER A 196 -8.87 -12.19 11.81
N ILE A 197 -8.90 -12.04 13.15
CA ILE A 197 -10.07 -11.47 13.85
C ILE A 197 -10.32 -10.02 13.44
N ASN A 198 -9.25 -9.22 13.35
CA ASN A 198 -9.36 -7.83 12.89
C ASN A 198 -9.66 -7.77 11.38
N ASN A 199 -9.08 -8.68 10.60
CA ASN A 199 -9.33 -8.78 9.17
C ASN A 199 -10.79 -9.07 8.84
N ALA A 200 -11.43 -10.04 9.53
CA ALA A 200 -12.85 -10.34 9.40
C ALA A 200 -13.74 -9.13 9.74
N LYS A 201 -13.42 -8.42 10.84
CA LYS A 201 -14.15 -7.19 11.19
C LYS A 201 -14.00 -6.11 10.12
N MET A 202 -12.78 -5.92 9.61
CA MET A 202 -12.45 -4.94 8.57
C MET A 202 -13.32 -5.18 7.33
N TRP A 203 -13.29 -6.38 6.77
CA TRP A 203 -14.06 -6.71 5.58
C TRP A 203 -15.57 -6.54 5.80
N ARG A 204 -16.11 -7.06 6.89
CA ARG A 204 -17.53 -6.89 7.23
C ARG A 204 -17.96 -5.42 7.29
N TRP A 205 -17.09 -4.53 7.82
CA TRP A 205 -17.42 -3.12 7.93
C TRP A 205 -17.17 -2.34 6.66
N TYR A 206 -16.15 -2.72 5.92
CA TYR A 206 -15.77 -2.07 4.67
C TYR A 206 -16.78 -2.36 3.57
N LEU A 207 -17.16 -3.64 3.40
CA LEU A 207 -18.13 -4.03 2.39
C LEU A 207 -19.58 -3.63 2.76
N ASP A 208 -19.94 -3.65 4.04
CA ASP A 208 -21.29 -3.29 4.52
C ASP A 208 -22.42 -3.99 3.75
N GLY A 209 -22.22 -5.26 3.44
CA GLY A 209 -23.18 -6.10 2.70
C GLY A 209 -23.05 -6.03 1.19
N GLN A 210 -22.13 -5.27 0.64
CA GLN A 210 -21.85 -5.28 -0.79
C GLN A 210 -21.00 -6.50 -1.18
N SER A 211 -21.23 -7.02 -2.39
CA SER A 211 -20.41 -8.08 -2.97
C SER A 211 -19.03 -7.54 -3.36
N TYR A 212 -18.02 -8.38 -3.19
CA TYR A 212 -16.65 -8.10 -3.61
C TYR A 212 -16.17 -9.18 -4.60
N VAL A 213 -15.46 -8.78 -5.61
CA VAL A 213 -14.86 -9.71 -6.58
C VAL A 213 -13.38 -9.75 -6.32
N SER A 214 -12.87 -10.91 -5.93
CA SER A 214 -11.44 -11.09 -5.66
C SER A 214 -10.59 -10.69 -6.87
N PRO A 215 -9.53 -9.89 -6.70
CA PRO A 215 -8.60 -9.55 -7.76
C PRO A 215 -7.85 -10.77 -8.32
N VAL A 216 -7.78 -11.87 -7.59
CA VAL A 216 -7.19 -13.13 -8.06
C VAL A 216 -7.95 -13.67 -9.27
N VAL A 217 -9.30 -13.67 -9.23
CA VAL A 217 -10.12 -14.18 -10.35
C VAL A 217 -10.23 -13.22 -11.53
N THR A 218 -9.74 -12.00 -11.38
CA THR A 218 -9.71 -10.97 -12.45
C THR A 218 -8.28 -10.57 -12.79
N ALA A 219 -7.31 -11.45 -12.57
CA ALA A 219 -5.89 -11.12 -12.75
C ALA A 219 -5.49 -10.83 -14.21
N ASP A 220 -6.29 -11.26 -15.18
CA ASP A 220 -6.19 -10.88 -16.59
C ASP A 220 -6.27 -9.35 -16.81
N LYS A 221 -6.94 -8.63 -15.92
CA LYS A 221 -7.02 -7.16 -15.94
C LYS A 221 -5.70 -6.46 -15.69
N TYR A 222 -4.70 -7.17 -15.15
CA TYR A 222 -3.35 -6.64 -14.90
C TYR A 222 -2.35 -6.96 -16.02
N ALA A 223 -2.75 -7.63 -17.09
CA ALA A 223 -1.86 -8.07 -18.17
C ALA A 223 -1.13 -6.93 -18.91
N TYR A 224 -1.56 -5.68 -18.75
CA TYR A 224 -0.89 -4.51 -19.29
C TYR A 224 0.35 -4.08 -18.49
N LEU A 225 0.48 -4.52 -17.23
CA LEU A 225 1.62 -4.20 -16.39
C LEU A 225 2.89 -4.88 -16.93
N ARG A 226 4.00 -4.17 -16.90
CA ARG A 226 5.32 -4.73 -17.22
C ARG A 226 5.92 -5.47 -16.05
N HIS A 227 5.71 -4.93 -14.83
CA HIS A 227 6.33 -5.40 -13.60
C HIS A 227 5.30 -5.46 -12.46
N ALA A 228 5.42 -6.48 -11.62
CA ALA A 228 4.70 -6.54 -10.36
C ALA A 228 5.61 -7.04 -9.22
N PHE A 229 5.37 -6.57 -8.02
CA PHE A 229 6.05 -6.99 -6.81
C PHE A 229 5.01 -7.32 -5.75
N VAL A 230 5.18 -8.46 -5.11
CA VAL A 230 4.36 -8.89 -3.98
C VAL A 230 5.28 -9.24 -2.82
N GLU A 231 5.00 -8.67 -1.66
CA GLU A 231 5.67 -9.00 -0.40
C GLU A 231 4.68 -9.69 0.53
N THR A 232 5.13 -10.76 1.18
CA THR A 232 4.33 -11.53 2.14
C THR A 232 5.15 -11.84 3.39
N GLU A 233 4.47 -12.04 4.54
CA GLU A 233 5.09 -12.21 5.84
C GLU A 233 4.73 -13.58 6.43
N GLU A 234 5.70 -14.34 6.94
CA GLU A 234 5.50 -15.73 7.38
C GLU A 234 4.38 -15.91 8.41
N TYR A 235 4.25 -14.96 9.34
CA TYR A 235 3.27 -15.01 10.44
C TYR A 235 2.16 -13.97 10.24
N ASP A 236 1.66 -13.84 9.02
CA ASP A 236 0.57 -12.92 8.66
C ASP A 236 -0.66 -13.70 8.22
N CYS A 237 -1.84 -13.33 8.70
CA CYS A 237 -3.10 -13.92 8.24
C CYS A 237 -3.35 -13.71 6.74
N LEU A 238 -2.73 -12.70 6.12
CA LEU A 238 -2.82 -12.39 4.69
C LEU A 238 -1.79 -13.13 3.83
N HIS A 239 -0.88 -13.92 4.42
CA HIS A 239 0.21 -14.58 3.72
C HIS A 239 -0.25 -15.41 2.51
N ASP A 240 -1.22 -16.30 2.71
CA ASP A 240 -1.65 -17.22 1.64
C ASP A 240 -2.36 -16.48 0.52
N GLN A 241 -3.20 -15.50 0.84
CA GLN A 241 -3.87 -14.65 -0.15
C GLN A 241 -2.87 -13.81 -0.95
N GLY A 242 -1.82 -13.30 -0.30
CA GLY A 242 -0.74 -12.60 -0.97
C GLY A 242 0.00 -13.50 -1.97
N LYS A 243 0.25 -14.76 -1.59
CA LYS A 243 0.87 -15.75 -2.49
C LYS A 243 -0.05 -16.17 -3.63
N GLU A 244 -1.35 -16.34 -3.39
CA GLU A 244 -2.32 -16.57 -4.46
C GLU A 244 -2.34 -15.43 -5.46
N MET A 245 -2.29 -14.18 -4.97
CA MET A 245 -2.23 -13.01 -5.85
C MET A 245 -0.93 -12.97 -6.66
N TYR A 246 0.21 -13.33 -6.05
CA TYR A 246 1.48 -13.48 -6.78
C TYR A 246 1.36 -14.49 -7.92
N GLU A 247 0.84 -15.70 -7.69
CA GLU A 247 0.69 -16.71 -8.73
C GLU A 247 -0.30 -16.26 -9.84
N ALA A 248 -1.37 -15.57 -9.47
CA ALA A 248 -2.31 -15.02 -10.43
C ALA A 248 -1.67 -13.90 -11.29
N LEU A 249 -0.86 -13.03 -10.70
CA LEU A 249 -0.10 -12.02 -11.43
C LEU A 249 0.94 -12.67 -12.34
N LYS A 250 1.66 -13.68 -11.88
CA LYS A 250 2.69 -14.40 -12.65
C LYS A 250 2.14 -15.06 -13.92
N ALA A 251 0.86 -15.43 -13.90
CA ALA A 251 0.20 -15.99 -15.07
C ALA A 251 -0.14 -14.92 -16.14
N ASN A 252 -0.15 -13.62 -15.78
CA ASN A 252 -0.66 -12.54 -16.62
C ASN A 252 0.34 -11.41 -16.89
N VAL A 253 1.31 -11.21 -16.01
CA VAL A 253 2.30 -10.10 -16.07
C VAL A 253 3.66 -10.67 -16.42
N ALA A 254 4.40 -9.97 -17.28
CA ALA A 254 5.66 -10.50 -17.85
C ALA A 254 6.76 -10.71 -16.80
N ASP A 255 6.80 -9.88 -15.75
CA ASP A 255 7.84 -9.92 -14.73
C ASP A 255 7.24 -9.68 -13.35
N VAL A 256 7.22 -10.71 -12.52
CA VAL A 256 6.65 -10.66 -11.17
C VAL A 256 7.67 -11.15 -10.15
N THR A 257 7.92 -10.34 -9.15
CA THR A 257 8.82 -10.64 -8.03
C THR A 257 8.01 -10.95 -6.77
N LEU A 258 8.34 -12.04 -6.08
CA LEU A 258 7.85 -12.35 -4.74
C LEU A 258 8.98 -12.15 -3.72
N LEU A 259 8.70 -11.42 -2.64
CA LEU A 259 9.50 -11.37 -1.42
C LEU A 259 8.69 -12.04 -0.30
N ASP A 260 9.04 -13.27 0.04
CA ASP A 260 8.39 -14.03 1.14
C ASP A 260 9.30 -13.97 2.39
N ASN A 261 9.06 -13.01 3.27
CA ASN A 261 9.87 -12.75 4.45
C ASN A 261 9.66 -13.80 5.54
N LYS A 262 10.77 -14.27 6.13
CA LYS A 262 10.73 -15.25 7.23
C LYS A 262 10.91 -14.57 8.59
N GLY A 263 10.22 -15.10 9.58
CA GLY A 263 10.26 -14.55 10.94
C GLY A 263 9.52 -13.22 11.11
N THR A 264 8.70 -12.81 10.16
CA THR A 264 8.02 -11.52 10.14
C THR A 264 6.52 -11.67 10.35
N PHE A 265 5.85 -10.59 10.69
CA PHE A 265 4.40 -10.48 10.91
C PHE A 265 3.88 -9.23 10.22
N HIS A 266 2.57 -9.12 10.03
CA HIS A 266 1.94 -7.98 9.37
C HIS A 266 2.37 -6.63 9.96
N GLY A 267 2.88 -5.72 9.13
CA GLY A 267 3.35 -4.40 9.58
C GLY A 267 4.66 -4.46 10.40
N PHE A 268 5.47 -5.51 10.26
CA PHE A 268 6.76 -5.67 10.96
C PHE A 268 7.71 -4.49 10.72
N ASP A 269 7.55 -3.77 9.63
CA ASP A 269 8.40 -2.67 9.19
C ASP A 269 8.25 -1.39 10.04
N VAL A 270 7.35 -1.37 11.00
CA VAL A 270 7.38 -0.40 12.11
C VAL A 270 8.67 -0.50 12.95
N ASN A 271 9.36 -1.64 12.88
CA ASN A 271 10.63 -1.88 13.55
C ASN A 271 11.83 -1.41 12.70
N THR A 272 11.87 -0.13 12.38
CA THR A 272 12.79 0.49 11.41
C THR A 272 14.29 0.19 11.60
N ASN A 273 14.71 -0.27 12.79
CA ASN A 273 16.10 -0.59 13.09
C ASN A 273 16.46 -2.07 12.87
N ALA A 274 15.51 -2.92 12.47
CA ALA A 274 15.76 -4.34 12.24
C ALA A 274 16.33 -4.55 10.82
N GLU A 275 17.30 -5.47 10.72
CA GLU A 275 17.95 -5.79 9.45
C GLU A 275 16.97 -6.32 8.39
N VAL A 276 16.01 -7.17 8.82
CA VAL A 276 14.97 -7.70 7.94
C VAL A 276 14.13 -6.58 7.34
N VAL A 277 13.85 -5.51 8.08
CA VAL A 277 13.14 -4.32 7.60
C VAL A 277 13.98 -3.58 6.55
N SER A 278 15.26 -3.36 6.83
CA SER A 278 16.18 -2.72 5.87
C SER A 278 16.28 -3.50 4.57
N ARG A 279 16.30 -4.85 4.63
CA ARG A 279 16.31 -5.72 3.43
C ARG A 279 15.00 -5.60 2.63
N SER A 280 13.85 -5.58 3.30
CA SER A 280 12.57 -5.40 2.62
C SER A 280 12.47 -4.04 1.92
N PHE A 281 12.84 -2.96 2.59
CA PHE A 281 12.90 -1.64 1.94
C PHE A 281 13.88 -1.60 0.76
N ALA A 282 15.05 -2.24 0.88
CA ALA A 282 16.00 -2.32 -0.23
C ALA A 282 15.40 -3.05 -1.45
N ALA A 283 14.68 -4.17 -1.22
CA ALA A 283 14.01 -4.90 -2.29
C ALA A 283 12.90 -4.07 -2.96
N ARG A 284 12.08 -3.36 -2.17
CA ARG A 284 11.03 -2.44 -2.68
C ARG A 284 11.65 -1.32 -3.54
N VAL A 285 12.74 -0.71 -3.07
CA VAL A 285 13.47 0.34 -3.81
C VAL A 285 14.09 -0.21 -5.10
N GLN A 286 14.70 -1.40 -5.07
CA GLN A 286 15.23 -2.06 -6.27
C GLN A 286 14.13 -2.34 -7.30
N PHE A 287 12.96 -2.77 -6.84
CA PHE A 287 11.81 -2.95 -7.73
C PHE A 287 11.40 -1.63 -8.39
N LEU A 288 11.27 -0.54 -7.62
CA LEU A 288 10.96 0.78 -8.18
C LEU A 288 12.00 1.22 -9.21
N GLN A 289 13.29 1.10 -8.89
CA GLN A 289 14.37 1.43 -9.81
C GLN A 289 14.29 0.62 -11.12
N LYS A 290 13.96 -0.68 -11.03
CA LYS A 290 13.76 -1.55 -12.21
C LYS A 290 12.59 -1.06 -13.07
N CYS A 291 11.48 -0.64 -12.49
CA CYS A 291 10.32 -0.13 -13.21
C CYS A 291 10.59 1.20 -13.92
N PHE A 292 11.58 1.95 -13.47
CA PHE A 292 11.86 3.30 -13.94
C PHE A 292 12.94 3.37 -15.04
N ILE A 293 13.47 2.22 -15.43
CA ILE A 293 14.40 2.08 -16.59
C ILE A 293 13.56 1.92 -17.87
#